data_b78aa0fb3139b3e28e5e9b7ac49b7de0
#
_entry.id   b78aa0fb3139b3e28e5e9b7ac49b7de0
#
_cell.length_a   1.000
_cell.length_b   1.000
_cell.length_c   1.000
_cell.angle_alpha   90.00
_cell.angle_beta   90.00
_cell.angle_gamma   90.00
#
_symmetry.space_group_name_H-M   'P 1'
#
loop_
_entity.id
_entity.type
_entity.pdbx_description
1 polymer ?
#
loop_
_entity_poly.entity_id
_entity_poly.type
_entity_poly.pdbx_seq_one_letter_code
_entity_poly.pdbx_strand_id
1 'polypeptide(L)'
;SGWVEPDPEDLLNTTLSTLKAALAKSNLSAKDIAAIGITNQRETVVVWDKDTGKAIYNAIVWQDRRTADYCQELKDNGSEALIQQKTGLRADPYFSGTEIRWILNNVDGARAKAEAGQLRMGTVDTWLIWHLTAGQVHATDATNASRTLLFNIHTGQWDQELLKLLDIPDSLLPEVKDCAA
;
A
#
# COMPACT_ATOMS: atom_id res chain seq x y z
N SER A 1 11.57 16.56 -12.54
CA SER A 1 11.10 15.26 -12.03
C SER A 1 10.80 15.43 -10.55
N GLY A 2 9.67 14.98 -10.08
CA GLY A 2 9.28 14.95 -8.67
C GLY A 2 9.04 13.50 -8.23
N TRP A 3 9.80 12.54 -8.76
CA TRP A 3 9.68 11.12 -8.47
C TRP A 3 10.52 10.74 -7.26
N VAL A 4 9.93 9.97 -6.34
CA VAL A 4 10.57 9.46 -5.12
C VAL A 4 10.18 8.00 -4.96
N GLU A 5 11.13 7.09 -5.23
CA GLU A 5 10.84 5.67 -5.39
C GLU A 5 11.98 4.76 -4.88
N PRO A 6 12.01 4.40 -3.59
CA PRO A 6 12.97 3.42 -3.07
C PRO A 6 12.65 1.99 -3.52
N ASP A 7 13.66 1.13 -3.49
CA ASP A 7 13.48 -0.30 -3.68
C ASP A 7 12.74 -0.92 -2.47
N PRO A 8 11.60 -1.61 -2.66
CA PRO A 8 10.91 -2.31 -1.58
C PRO A 8 11.75 -3.39 -0.88
N GLU A 9 12.67 -4.02 -1.60
CA GLU A 9 13.57 -5.02 -1.02
C GLU A 9 14.55 -4.38 -0.02
N ASP A 10 14.98 -3.15 -0.27
CA ASP A 10 15.82 -2.42 0.69
C ASP A 10 15.05 -2.10 1.98
N LEU A 11 13.77 -1.75 1.88
CA LEU A 11 12.91 -1.55 3.05
C LEU A 11 12.80 -2.83 3.89
N LEU A 12 12.58 -3.97 3.24
CA LEU A 12 12.49 -5.27 3.91
C LEU A 12 13.83 -5.67 4.53
N ASN A 13 14.91 -5.62 3.75
CA ASN A 13 16.24 -6.03 4.18
C ASN A 13 16.77 -5.18 5.35
N THR A 14 16.55 -3.87 5.29
CA THR A 14 16.92 -2.96 6.37
C THR A 14 16.13 -3.27 7.64
N THR A 15 14.84 -3.53 7.54
CA THR A 15 14.00 -3.94 8.66
C THR A 15 14.49 -5.24 9.29
N LEU A 16 14.72 -6.27 8.49
CA LEU A 16 15.19 -7.57 8.97
C LEU A 16 16.59 -7.51 9.61
N SER A 17 17.52 -6.74 9.01
CA SER A 17 18.86 -6.55 9.56
C SER A 17 18.83 -5.81 10.89
N THR A 18 18.00 -4.79 11.02
CA THR A 18 17.82 -4.03 12.25
C THR A 18 17.19 -4.88 13.36
N LEU A 19 16.18 -5.70 13.05
CA LEU A 19 15.59 -6.65 14.01
C LEU A 19 16.64 -7.64 14.53
N LYS A 20 17.42 -8.26 13.62
CA LYS A 20 18.50 -9.19 14.00
C LYS A 20 19.57 -8.51 14.88
N ALA A 21 19.97 -7.30 14.54
CA ALA A 21 20.95 -6.55 15.31
C ALA A 21 20.42 -6.18 16.71
N ALA A 22 19.14 -5.79 16.80
CA ALA A 22 18.51 -5.48 18.09
C ALA A 22 18.45 -6.70 19.03
N LEU A 23 18.06 -7.87 18.51
CA LEU A 23 18.05 -9.13 19.27
C LEU A 23 19.46 -9.50 19.75
N ALA A 24 20.45 -9.44 18.87
CA ALA A 24 21.85 -9.74 19.22
C ALA A 24 22.38 -8.81 20.31
N LYS A 25 22.11 -7.49 20.17
CA LYS A 25 22.54 -6.49 21.15
C LYS A 25 21.89 -6.67 22.52
N SER A 26 20.67 -7.19 22.56
CA SER A 26 19.92 -7.44 23.79
C SER A 26 20.19 -8.83 24.40
N ASN A 27 21.01 -9.67 23.76
CA ASN A 27 21.21 -11.07 24.12
C ASN A 27 19.90 -11.89 24.17
N LEU A 28 18.93 -11.53 23.29
CA LEU A 28 17.65 -12.22 23.15
C LEU A 28 17.62 -13.02 21.85
N SER A 29 16.75 -14.03 21.85
CA SER A 29 16.39 -14.81 20.66
C SER A 29 14.97 -14.48 20.20
N ALA A 30 14.60 -14.90 19.00
CA ALA A 30 13.23 -14.73 18.52
C ALA A 30 12.17 -15.40 19.41
N LYS A 31 12.55 -16.43 20.17
CA LYS A 31 11.66 -17.13 21.10
C LYS A 31 11.29 -16.31 22.35
N ASP A 32 12.09 -15.28 22.63
CA ASP A 32 11.89 -14.40 23.78
C ASP A 32 10.96 -13.23 23.45
N ILE A 33 10.56 -13.09 22.15
CA ILE A 33 9.73 -11.99 21.67
C ILE A 33 8.27 -12.44 21.62
N ALA A 34 7.42 -11.75 22.38
CA ALA A 34 5.98 -12.04 22.44
C ALA A 34 5.20 -11.51 21.23
N ALA A 35 5.59 -10.35 20.70
CA ALA A 35 4.91 -9.71 19.57
C ALA A 35 5.81 -8.70 18.86
N ILE A 36 5.45 -8.33 17.65
CA ILE A 36 6.06 -7.26 16.86
C ILE A 36 5.01 -6.19 16.60
N GLY A 37 5.27 -4.96 17.04
CA GLY A 37 4.49 -3.80 16.67
C GLY A 37 5.09 -3.13 15.43
N ILE A 38 4.26 -2.84 14.43
CA ILE A 38 4.69 -2.17 13.20
C ILE A 38 4.11 -0.76 13.17
N THR A 39 4.97 0.23 13.01
CA THR A 39 4.61 1.58 12.58
C THR A 39 5.34 1.87 11.28
N ASN A 40 4.68 2.53 10.35
CA ASN A 40 5.23 2.67 9.01
C ASN A 40 5.23 4.12 8.51
N GLN A 41 5.73 4.29 7.30
CA GLN A 41 5.53 5.46 6.47
C GLN A 41 4.23 5.26 5.70
N ARG A 42 3.12 5.85 6.19
CA ARG A 42 1.81 5.74 5.55
C ARG A 42 1.87 6.24 4.11
N GLU A 43 0.84 5.91 3.33
CA GLU A 43 0.63 6.26 1.94
C GLU A 43 1.64 5.64 0.97
N THR A 44 2.90 5.45 1.35
CA THR A 44 3.92 4.79 0.51
C THR A 44 3.45 3.40 0.14
N VAL A 45 3.34 3.13 -1.16
CA VAL A 45 2.71 1.92 -1.69
C VAL A 45 3.68 1.01 -2.41
N VAL A 46 3.47 -0.28 -2.24
CA VAL A 46 4.14 -1.36 -2.97
C VAL A 46 3.09 -2.23 -3.67
N VAL A 47 3.39 -2.67 -4.89
CA VAL A 47 2.61 -3.68 -5.62
C VAL A 47 3.55 -4.85 -5.92
N TRP A 48 3.10 -6.08 -5.62
CA TRP A 48 3.92 -7.28 -5.79
C TRP A 48 3.14 -8.45 -6.37
N ASP A 49 3.88 -9.38 -6.96
CA ASP A 49 3.36 -10.65 -7.45
C ASP A 49 3.14 -11.60 -6.25
N LYS A 50 1.92 -12.12 -6.10
CA LYS A 50 1.53 -12.93 -4.93
C LYS A 50 2.24 -14.28 -4.86
N ASP A 51 2.63 -14.84 -5.99
CA ASP A 51 3.22 -16.17 -6.06
C ASP A 51 4.73 -16.13 -5.79
N THR A 52 5.39 -15.06 -6.24
CA THR A 52 6.83 -14.87 -6.05
C THR A 52 7.18 -14.02 -4.83
N GLY A 53 6.24 -13.21 -4.33
CA GLY A 53 6.47 -12.21 -3.28
C GLY A 53 7.35 -11.03 -3.74
N LYS A 54 7.68 -10.92 -5.03
CA LYS A 54 8.55 -9.87 -5.56
C LYS A 54 7.74 -8.65 -5.96
N ALA A 55 8.22 -7.48 -5.58
CA ALA A 55 7.69 -6.22 -6.06
C ALA A 55 7.81 -6.13 -7.58
N ILE A 56 6.77 -5.64 -8.26
CA ILE A 56 6.78 -5.45 -9.72
C ILE A 56 7.33 -4.09 -10.14
N TYR A 57 7.45 -3.18 -9.18
CA TYR A 57 7.99 -1.83 -9.34
C TYR A 57 8.53 -1.30 -8.00
N ASN A 58 9.31 -0.24 -8.03
CA ASN A 58 9.75 0.47 -6.83
C ASN A 58 8.55 0.95 -6.00
N ALA A 59 8.73 1.10 -4.69
CA ALA A 59 7.73 1.73 -3.84
C ALA A 59 7.57 3.20 -4.25
N ILE A 60 6.32 3.70 -4.34
CA ILE A 60 6.08 5.12 -4.60
C ILE A 60 5.80 5.81 -3.28
N VAL A 61 6.59 6.84 -2.98
CA VAL A 61 6.55 7.54 -1.68
C VAL A 61 5.54 8.69 -1.73
N TRP A 62 4.86 8.97 -0.63
CA TRP A 62 3.88 10.06 -0.46
C TRP A 62 4.34 11.45 -0.97
N GLN A 63 5.64 11.68 -1.09
CA GLN A 63 6.23 12.91 -1.64
C GLN A 63 6.26 12.94 -3.18
N ASP A 64 6.01 11.79 -3.82
CA ASP A 64 6.05 11.66 -5.27
C ASP A 64 4.92 12.47 -5.93
N ARG A 65 5.21 13.09 -7.05
CA ARG A 65 4.28 13.97 -7.76
C ARG A 65 3.89 13.49 -9.15
N ARG A 66 4.27 12.24 -9.52
CA ARG A 66 4.02 11.71 -10.88
C ARG A 66 2.55 11.63 -11.26
N THR A 67 1.65 11.53 -10.28
CA THR A 67 0.20 11.43 -10.49
C THR A 67 -0.53 12.78 -10.39
N ALA A 68 0.20 13.90 -10.31
CA ALA A 68 -0.39 15.24 -10.13
C ALA A 68 -1.37 15.62 -11.24
N ASP A 69 -1.05 15.30 -12.49
CA ASP A 69 -1.91 15.62 -13.65
C ASP A 69 -3.24 14.83 -13.56
N TYR A 70 -3.17 13.54 -13.19
CA TYR A 70 -4.38 12.74 -13.00
C TYR A 70 -5.22 13.24 -11.81
N CYS A 71 -4.59 13.67 -10.72
CA CYS A 71 -5.31 14.31 -9.61
C CYS A 71 -6.01 15.61 -10.06
N GLN A 72 -5.41 16.36 -10.95
CA GLN A 72 -6.04 17.56 -11.51
C GLN A 72 -7.24 17.19 -12.39
N GLU A 73 -7.15 16.15 -13.22
CA GLU A 73 -8.28 15.63 -14.00
C GLU A 73 -9.46 15.23 -13.09
N LEU A 74 -9.21 14.57 -11.95
CA LEU A 74 -10.23 14.19 -10.98
C LEU A 74 -10.93 15.42 -10.35
N LYS A 75 -10.22 16.52 -10.19
CA LYS A 75 -10.80 17.80 -9.73
C LYS A 75 -11.65 18.44 -10.82
N ASP A 76 -11.11 18.54 -12.02
CA ASP A 76 -11.73 19.24 -13.15
C ASP A 76 -13.02 18.55 -13.59
N ASN A 77 -13.10 17.23 -13.51
CA ASN A 77 -14.30 16.46 -13.85
C ASN A 77 -15.30 16.30 -12.68
N GLY A 78 -15.01 16.89 -11.50
CA GLY A 78 -15.88 16.87 -10.33
C GLY A 78 -15.80 15.61 -9.47
N SER A 79 -14.93 14.64 -9.77
CA SER A 79 -14.79 13.39 -9.02
C SER A 79 -14.23 13.62 -7.60
N GLU A 80 -13.54 14.73 -7.35
CA GLU A 80 -13.02 15.06 -6.02
C GLU A 80 -14.12 15.11 -4.96
N ALA A 81 -15.33 15.54 -5.34
CA ALA A 81 -16.46 15.60 -4.39
C ALA A 81 -16.83 14.21 -3.84
N LEU A 82 -16.85 13.18 -4.70
CA LEU A 82 -17.09 11.79 -4.30
C LEU A 82 -15.96 11.28 -3.39
N ILE A 83 -14.71 11.54 -3.77
CA ILE A 83 -13.54 11.17 -2.97
C ILE A 83 -13.64 11.80 -1.57
N GLN A 84 -13.87 13.10 -1.50
CA GLN A 84 -13.95 13.82 -0.23
C GLN A 84 -15.11 13.33 0.65
N GLN A 85 -16.26 13.09 0.06
CA GLN A 85 -17.42 12.57 0.78
C GLN A 85 -17.14 11.22 1.45
N LYS A 86 -16.46 10.31 0.75
CA LYS A 86 -16.25 8.94 1.23
C LYS A 86 -15.00 8.76 2.07
N THR A 87 -13.95 9.54 1.80
CA THR A 87 -12.63 9.37 2.43
C THR A 87 -12.24 10.51 3.37
N GLY A 88 -12.88 11.67 3.27
CA GLY A 88 -12.46 12.90 3.92
C GLY A 88 -11.20 13.54 3.29
N LEU A 89 -10.66 12.94 2.22
CA LEU A 89 -9.43 13.37 1.56
C LEU A 89 -9.73 14.13 0.27
N ARG A 90 -8.73 14.87 -0.22
CA ARG A 90 -8.75 15.49 -1.54
C ARG A 90 -8.09 14.60 -2.58
N ALA A 91 -8.35 14.85 -3.87
CA ALA A 91 -7.59 14.24 -4.95
C ALA A 91 -6.18 14.84 -4.99
N ASP A 92 -5.23 14.15 -4.38
CA ASP A 92 -3.83 14.59 -4.28
C ASP A 92 -2.87 13.42 -4.51
N PRO A 93 -1.74 13.62 -5.21
CA PRO A 93 -0.70 12.60 -5.39
C PRO A 93 -0.13 12.03 -4.10
N TYR A 94 -0.35 12.68 -2.99
CA TYR A 94 0.06 12.25 -1.65
C TYR A 94 -0.49 10.85 -1.29
N PHE A 95 -1.64 10.46 -1.83
CA PHE A 95 -2.38 9.26 -1.41
C PHE A 95 -2.22 8.10 -2.40
N SER A 96 -2.14 6.88 -1.85
CA SER A 96 -1.73 5.65 -2.54
C SER A 96 -2.56 5.29 -3.78
N GLY A 97 -3.86 5.59 -3.83
CA GLY A 97 -4.75 5.11 -4.89
C GLY A 97 -4.34 5.54 -6.29
N THR A 98 -3.92 6.80 -6.46
CA THR A 98 -3.46 7.30 -7.76
C THR A 98 -2.12 6.71 -8.18
N GLU A 99 -1.25 6.40 -7.21
CA GLU A 99 0.03 5.74 -7.41
C GLU A 99 -0.14 4.27 -7.84
N ILE A 100 -1.08 3.54 -7.21
CA ILE A 100 -1.43 2.17 -7.61
C ILE A 100 -1.92 2.16 -9.06
N ARG A 101 -2.88 3.03 -9.38
CA ARG A 101 -3.36 3.19 -10.76
C ARG A 101 -2.21 3.45 -11.74
N TRP A 102 -1.28 4.31 -11.35
CA TRP A 102 -0.11 4.61 -12.18
C TRP A 102 0.75 3.35 -12.43
N ILE A 103 1.05 2.57 -11.39
CA ILE A 103 1.81 1.32 -11.52
C ILE A 103 1.09 0.36 -12.48
N LEU A 104 -0.22 0.16 -12.29
CA LEU A 104 -0.99 -0.76 -13.14
C LEU A 104 -1.01 -0.36 -14.62
N ASN A 105 -0.92 0.94 -14.91
CA ASN A 105 -0.99 1.46 -16.28
C ASN A 105 0.38 1.67 -16.95
N ASN A 106 1.47 1.72 -16.18
CA ASN A 106 2.79 2.07 -16.72
C ASN A 106 3.83 0.93 -16.59
N VAL A 107 3.55 -0.10 -15.79
CA VAL A 107 4.41 -1.28 -15.69
C VAL A 107 3.91 -2.37 -16.62
N ASP A 108 4.77 -2.86 -17.49
CA ASP A 108 4.41 -3.85 -18.51
C ASP A 108 3.76 -5.10 -17.90
N GLY A 109 2.57 -5.44 -18.39
CA GLY A 109 1.79 -6.59 -17.95
C GLY A 109 1.12 -6.47 -16.58
N ALA A 110 1.34 -5.37 -15.85
CA ALA A 110 0.78 -5.20 -14.50
C ALA A 110 -0.75 -5.21 -14.51
N ARG A 111 -1.38 -4.50 -15.44
CA ARG A 111 -2.84 -4.46 -15.56
C ARG A 111 -3.44 -5.86 -15.76
N ALA A 112 -2.94 -6.63 -16.71
CA ALA A 112 -3.41 -7.98 -16.98
C ALA A 112 -3.22 -8.92 -15.76
N LYS A 113 -2.10 -8.83 -15.07
CA LYS A 113 -1.84 -9.60 -13.84
C LYS A 113 -2.78 -9.19 -12.71
N ALA A 114 -3.07 -7.90 -12.56
CA ALA A 114 -4.01 -7.40 -11.56
C ALA A 114 -5.43 -7.95 -11.79
N GLU A 115 -5.92 -7.86 -13.02
CA GLU A 115 -7.23 -8.40 -13.42
C GLU A 115 -7.33 -9.91 -13.25
N ALA A 116 -6.22 -10.63 -13.46
CA ALA A 116 -6.10 -12.07 -13.19
C ALA A 116 -5.96 -12.41 -11.69
N GLY A 117 -5.95 -11.42 -10.79
CA GLY A 117 -5.80 -11.64 -9.35
C GLY A 117 -4.42 -12.13 -8.91
N GLN A 118 -3.39 -11.92 -9.73
CA GLN A 118 -2.02 -12.36 -9.48
C GLN A 118 -1.18 -11.36 -8.68
N LEU A 119 -1.67 -10.13 -8.51
CA LEU A 119 -0.97 -9.10 -7.75
C LEU A 119 -1.60 -8.85 -6.38
N ARG A 120 -0.80 -8.30 -5.50
CA ARG A 120 -1.18 -7.76 -4.20
C ARG A 120 -0.65 -6.33 -4.08
N MET A 121 -1.31 -5.51 -3.29
CA MET A 121 -0.83 -4.19 -2.94
C MET A 121 -0.87 -3.98 -1.43
N GLY A 122 -0.11 -3.02 -0.98
CA GLY A 122 -0.20 -2.53 0.39
C GLY A 122 0.70 -1.34 0.64
N THR A 123 0.48 -0.67 1.73
CA THR A 123 1.44 0.24 2.31
C THR A 123 2.57 -0.55 2.97
N VAL A 124 3.59 0.13 3.47
CA VAL A 124 4.82 -0.53 3.99
C VAL A 124 4.51 -1.55 5.10
N ASP A 125 3.51 -1.28 5.96
CA ASP A 125 3.04 -2.23 6.98
C ASP A 125 2.61 -3.57 6.36
N THR A 126 1.76 -3.52 5.34
CA THR A 126 1.26 -4.71 4.63
C THR A 126 2.38 -5.48 3.93
N TRP A 127 3.32 -4.77 3.30
CA TRP A 127 4.52 -5.36 2.69
C TRP A 127 5.36 -6.12 3.72
N LEU A 128 5.59 -5.52 4.88
CA LEU A 128 6.33 -6.15 5.98
C LEU A 128 5.57 -7.35 6.56
N ILE A 129 4.27 -7.23 6.83
CA ILE A 129 3.43 -8.32 7.34
C ILE A 129 3.47 -9.51 6.38
N TRP A 130 3.30 -9.26 5.07
CA TRP A 130 3.37 -10.30 4.06
C TRP A 130 4.67 -11.11 4.14
N HIS A 131 5.81 -10.44 4.17
CA HIS A 131 7.12 -11.10 4.22
C HIS A 131 7.43 -11.74 5.57
N LEU A 132 7.06 -11.11 6.69
CA LEU A 132 7.26 -11.66 8.03
C LEU A 132 6.39 -12.89 8.28
N THR A 133 5.30 -13.05 7.55
CA THR A 133 4.40 -14.23 7.62
C THR A 133 4.60 -15.22 6.48
N ALA A 134 5.66 -15.08 5.70
CA ALA A 134 5.93 -15.92 4.53
C ALA A 134 4.75 -16.00 3.55
N GLY A 135 4.08 -14.88 3.30
CA GLY A 135 2.96 -14.75 2.37
C GLY A 135 1.62 -15.26 2.89
N GLN A 136 1.51 -15.60 4.18
CA GLN A 136 0.27 -16.14 4.75
C GLN A 136 -0.74 -15.06 5.11
N VAL A 137 -0.30 -13.85 5.43
CA VAL A 137 -1.18 -12.75 5.85
C VAL A 137 -1.02 -11.56 4.91
N HIS A 138 -2.13 -11.14 4.31
CA HIS A 138 -2.25 -9.94 3.51
C HIS A 138 -3.23 -9.01 4.18
N ALA A 139 -2.76 -8.18 5.10
CA ALA A 139 -3.58 -7.34 5.96
C ALA A 139 -2.99 -5.95 6.16
N THR A 140 -3.87 -5.00 6.46
CA THR A 140 -3.58 -3.64 6.90
C THR A 140 -4.56 -3.26 8.01
N ASP A 141 -4.46 -2.04 8.52
CA ASP A 141 -5.43 -1.48 9.47
C ASP A 141 -6.21 -0.30 8.88
N ALA A 142 -7.27 0.14 9.57
CA ALA A 142 -8.07 1.28 9.14
C ALA A 142 -7.26 2.59 9.07
N THR A 143 -6.22 2.75 9.90
CA THR A 143 -5.35 3.93 9.92
C THR A 143 -4.57 4.08 8.62
N ASN A 144 -4.06 2.96 8.08
CA ASN A 144 -3.36 2.94 6.79
C ASN A 144 -4.34 2.92 5.62
N ALA A 145 -5.39 2.10 5.67
CA ALA A 145 -6.41 2.00 4.63
C ALA A 145 -7.06 3.36 4.33
N SER A 146 -7.37 4.16 5.36
CA SER A 146 -7.97 5.48 5.22
C SER A 146 -7.13 6.50 4.44
N ARG A 147 -5.85 6.19 4.18
CA ARG A 147 -4.93 7.08 3.46
C ARG A 147 -4.72 6.70 1.98
N THR A 148 -5.54 5.79 1.47
CA THR A 148 -5.35 5.22 0.13
C THR A 148 -6.23 5.83 -0.96
N LEU A 149 -7.22 6.66 -0.65
CA LEU A 149 -8.33 7.09 -1.51
C LEU A 149 -9.30 5.95 -1.90
N LEU A 150 -9.18 4.76 -1.32
CA LEU A 150 -9.96 3.59 -1.67
C LEU A 150 -10.89 3.11 -0.55
N PHE A 151 -10.71 3.66 0.65
CA PHE A 151 -11.38 3.22 1.87
C PHE A 151 -12.46 4.22 2.30
N ASN A 152 -13.67 3.73 2.50
CA ASN A 152 -14.80 4.53 2.97
C ASN A 152 -14.76 4.62 4.50
N ILE A 153 -14.48 5.79 5.03
CA ILE A 153 -14.35 6.02 6.48
C ILE A 153 -15.67 5.93 7.25
N HIS A 154 -16.82 5.97 6.57
CA HIS A 154 -18.13 5.86 7.19
C HIS A 154 -18.57 4.40 7.36
N THR A 155 -18.16 3.52 6.44
CA THR A 155 -18.50 2.09 6.47
C THR A 155 -17.39 1.22 7.04
N GLY A 156 -16.15 1.72 7.09
CA GLY A 156 -14.98 0.94 7.50
C GLY A 156 -14.59 -0.14 6.49
N GLN A 157 -14.88 0.07 5.20
CA GLN A 157 -14.67 -0.91 4.14
C GLN A 157 -14.00 -0.27 2.91
N TRP A 158 -13.35 -1.13 2.09
CA TRP A 158 -12.96 -0.74 0.73
C TRP A 158 -14.21 -0.36 -0.07
N ASP A 159 -14.15 0.72 -0.83
CA ASP A 159 -15.32 1.30 -1.50
C ASP A 159 -15.31 1.01 -3.01
N GLN A 160 -16.35 0.31 -3.48
CA GLN A 160 -16.43 -0.13 -4.88
C GLN A 160 -16.54 1.03 -5.88
N GLU A 161 -17.12 2.17 -5.50
CA GLU A 161 -17.19 3.33 -6.38
C GLU A 161 -15.82 4.01 -6.51
N LEU A 162 -15.05 4.07 -5.41
CA LEU A 162 -13.69 4.58 -5.44
C LEU A 162 -12.74 3.66 -6.24
N LEU A 163 -12.87 2.35 -6.05
CA LEU A 163 -12.12 1.36 -6.83
C LEU A 163 -12.41 1.49 -8.33
N LYS A 164 -13.68 1.63 -8.69
CA LYS A 164 -14.10 1.84 -10.08
C LYS A 164 -13.59 3.17 -10.63
N LEU A 165 -13.69 4.25 -9.83
CA LEU A 165 -13.19 5.57 -10.25
C LEU A 165 -11.70 5.56 -10.56
N LEU A 166 -10.91 4.90 -9.73
CA LEU A 166 -9.47 4.81 -9.88
C LEU A 166 -9.03 3.61 -10.74
N ASP A 167 -9.98 2.81 -11.25
CA ASP A 167 -9.73 1.64 -12.09
C ASP A 167 -8.76 0.64 -11.43
N ILE A 168 -9.06 0.26 -10.18
CA ILE A 168 -8.27 -0.66 -9.38
C ILE A 168 -9.10 -1.91 -9.07
N PRO A 169 -8.63 -3.11 -9.45
CA PRO A 169 -9.28 -4.36 -9.08
C PRO A 169 -9.24 -4.61 -7.56
N ASP A 170 -10.36 -5.03 -6.98
CA ASP A 170 -10.47 -5.32 -5.54
C ASP A 170 -9.59 -6.49 -5.09
N SER A 171 -9.24 -7.40 -5.99
CA SER A 171 -8.36 -8.54 -5.73
C SER A 171 -6.93 -8.15 -5.28
N LEU A 172 -6.52 -6.89 -5.49
CA LEU A 172 -5.23 -6.40 -5.01
C LEU A 172 -5.23 -6.09 -3.51
N LEU A 173 -6.39 -5.81 -2.92
CA LEU A 173 -6.50 -5.15 -1.62
C LEU A 173 -6.26 -6.10 -0.45
N PRO A 174 -5.58 -5.64 0.61
CA PRO A 174 -5.43 -6.39 1.85
C PRO A 174 -6.74 -6.43 2.65
N GLU A 175 -6.88 -7.41 3.51
CA GLU A 175 -7.91 -7.41 4.55
C GLU A 175 -7.65 -6.27 5.54
N VAL A 176 -8.70 -5.53 5.92
CA VAL A 176 -8.59 -4.48 6.95
C VAL A 176 -8.92 -5.08 8.29
N LYS A 177 -7.98 -5.02 9.22
CA LYS A 177 -8.08 -5.58 10.58
C LYS A 177 -7.90 -4.50 11.65
N ASP A 178 -8.31 -4.81 12.86
CA ASP A 178 -7.95 -4.01 14.02
C ASP A 178 -6.46 -4.16 14.34
N CYS A 179 -5.84 -3.10 14.89
CA CYS A 179 -4.39 -3.05 15.15
C CYS A 179 -3.88 -4.10 16.14
N ALA A 180 -4.76 -4.70 16.92
CA ALA A 180 -4.44 -5.72 17.93
C ALA A 180 -5.32 -6.98 17.79
N ALA A 181 -5.68 -7.32 16.55
CA ALA A 181 -6.52 -8.48 16.24
C ALA A 181 -5.68 -9.76 16.14
#